data_685b72bf25c631b792ed80efb6478448
#
_entry.id   685b72bf25c631b792ed80efb6478448
#
_cell.length_a   1.000
_cell.length_b   1.000
_cell.length_c   1.000
_cell.angle_alpha   90.00
_cell.angle_beta   90.00
_cell.angle_gamma   90.00
#
_symmetry.space_group_name_H-M   'P 1'
#
loop_
_entity.id
_entity.type
_entity.pdbx_description
1 polymer ?
#
loop_
_entity_poly.entity_id
_entity_poly.type
_entity_poly.pdbx_seq_one_letter_code
_entity_poly.pdbx_strand_id
1 'polypeptide(L)'
;GLLLAISSAISHDLIKRNLNPNITDAGELKVARITMAIAIVVATYLGINPPGFAAQVVALAFGIAGASLFPALMMGIFSKRINNLGAIAGMLTGLISILVYIFIFKGWFFISGTASFPDTEEYWLFGISPLSFGAVGALLNFIVAFIVSYATMPPPAHIQELVESVRSPRGAGGAIDH
;
A
#
# COMPACT_ATOMS: atom_id res chain seq x y z
N GLY A 1 -10.33 10.91 -12.15
CA GLY A 1 -9.39 11.30 -11.07
C GLY A 1 -8.45 10.17 -10.68
N LEU A 2 -8.96 8.97 -10.42
CA LEU A 2 -8.13 7.81 -10.07
C LEU A 2 -7.20 7.37 -11.21
N LEU A 3 -7.67 7.40 -12.45
CA LEU A 3 -6.82 7.08 -13.61
C LEU A 3 -5.69 8.08 -13.79
N LEU A 4 -5.94 9.37 -13.53
CA LEU A 4 -4.90 10.40 -13.54
C LEU A 4 -3.88 10.17 -12.42
N ALA A 5 -4.34 9.81 -11.22
CA ALA A 5 -3.46 9.51 -10.09
C ALA A 5 -2.54 8.31 -10.38
N ILE A 6 -3.08 7.21 -10.92
CA ILE A 6 -2.30 6.04 -11.33
C ILE A 6 -1.28 6.42 -12.41
N SER A 7 -1.72 7.13 -13.43
CA SER A 7 -0.88 7.57 -14.54
C SER A 7 0.27 8.46 -14.07
N SER A 8 -0.02 9.44 -13.19
CA SER A 8 0.98 10.33 -12.61
C SER A 8 1.97 9.59 -11.71
N ALA A 9 1.50 8.73 -10.83
CA ALA A 9 2.36 7.94 -9.95
C ALA A 9 3.35 7.08 -10.73
N ILE A 10 2.94 6.49 -11.84
CA ILE A 10 3.83 5.67 -12.66
C ILE A 10 4.75 6.54 -13.53
N SER A 11 4.24 7.56 -14.20
CA SER A 11 5.06 8.36 -15.13
C SER A 11 6.04 9.27 -14.39
N HIS A 12 5.58 9.95 -13.35
CA HIS A 12 6.39 10.91 -12.60
C HIS A 12 7.18 10.23 -11.48
N ASP A 13 6.52 9.54 -10.55
CA ASP A 13 7.20 9.04 -9.36
C ASP A 13 8.06 7.82 -9.65
N LEU A 14 7.56 6.87 -10.46
CA LEU A 14 8.32 5.66 -10.77
C LEU A 14 9.32 5.90 -11.90
N ILE A 15 8.88 6.40 -13.06
CA ILE A 15 9.75 6.51 -14.24
C ILE A 15 10.68 7.71 -14.11
N LYS A 16 10.17 8.94 -14.00
CA LYS A 16 10.99 10.16 -14.01
C LYS A 16 11.88 10.24 -12.78
N ARG A 17 11.35 9.97 -11.59
CA ARG A 17 12.11 10.17 -10.36
C ARG A 17 13.08 9.01 -10.06
N ASN A 18 12.71 7.76 -10.36
CA ASN A 18 13.49 6.59 -9.95
C ASN A 18 14.21 5.87 -11.08
N LEU A 19 13.58 5.69 -12.26
CA LEU A 19 14.13 4.86 -13.33
C LEU A 19 14.87 5.68 -14.41
N ASN A 20 14.35 6.81 -14.80
CA ASN A 20 14.96 7.67 -15.84
C ASN A 20 14.78 9.15 -15.51
N PRO A 21 15.64 9.74 -14.65
CA PRO A 21 15.56 11.15 -14.28
C PRO A 21 15.73 12.13 -15.45
N ASN A 22 16.34 11.69 -16.55
CA ASN A 22 16.59 12.50 -17.74
C ASN A 22 15.50 12.38 -18.81
N ILE A 23 14.37 11.76 -18.50
CA ILE A 23 13.26 11.65 -19.45
C ILE A 23 12.74 13.05 -19.82
N THR A 24 12.52 13.28 -21.11
CA THR A 24 11.92 14.54 -21.57
C THR A 24 10.46 14.66 -21.17
N ASP A 25 9.92 15.87 -21.06
CA ASP A 25 8.50 16.09 -20.74
C ASP A 25 7.56 15.40 -21.75
N ALA A 26 7.94 15.37 -23.03
CA ALA A 26 7.21 14.61 -24.06
C ALA A 26 7.26 13.10 -23.80
N GLY A 27 8.40 12.58 -23.33
CA GLY A 27 8.57 11.20 -22.94
C GLY A 27 7.72 10.83 -21.71
N GLU A 28 7.74 11.67 -20.69
CA GLU A 28 6.91 11.53 -19.50
C GLU A 28 5.43 11.49 -19.84
N LEU A 29 4.96 12.42 -20.69
CA LEU A 29 3.58 12.46 -21.16
C LEU A 29 3.20 11.20 -21.97
N LYS A 30 4.13 10.67 -22.78
CA LYS A 30 3.91 9.41 -23.52
C LYS A 30 3.73 8.23 -22.55
N VAL A 31 4.58 8.13 -21.53
CA VAL A 31 4.46 7.11 -20.49
C VAL A 31 3.12 7.24 -19.75
N ALA A 32 2.74 8.46 -19.36
CA ALA A 32 1.47 8.71 -18.70
C ALA A 32 0.27 8.25 -19.52
N ARG A 33 0.25 8.53 -20.82
CA ARG A 33 -0.83 8.08 -21.72
C ARG A 33 -0.88 6.56 -21.87
N ILE A 34 0.27 5.90 -22.01
CA ILE A 34 0.35 4.44 -22.11
C ILE A 34 -0.14 3.80 -20.80
N THR A 35 0.31 4.30 -19.67
CA THR A 35 -0.11 3.80 -18.35
C THR A 35 -1.62 3.97 -18.14
N MET A 36 -2.16 5.12 -18.52
CA MET A 36 -3.60 5.37 -18.46
C MET A 36 -4.38 4.39 -19.34
N ALA A 37 -3.92 4.14 -20.56
CA ALA A 37 -4.56 3.17 -21.46
C ALA A 37 -4.55 1.76 -20.87
N ILE A 38 -3.43 1.32 -20.30
CA ILE A 38 -3.32 0.03 -19.58
C ILE A 38 -4.28 -0.02 -18.40
N ALA A 39 -4.32 1.04 -17.59
CA ALA A 39 -5.21 1.12 -16.43
C ALA A 39 -6.69 1.04 -16.83
N ILE A 40 -7.08 1.67 -17.96
CA ILE A 40 -8.44 1.58 -18.51
C ILE A 40 -8.77 0.14 -18.92
N VAL A 41 -7.85 -0.55 -19.59
CA VAL A 41 -8.05 -1.95 -20.00
C VAL A 41 -8.26 -2.84 -18.79
N VAL A 42 -7.42 -2.71 -17.75
CA VAL A 42 -7.54 -3.46 -16.49
C VAL A 42 -8.86 -3.13 -15.78
N ALA A 43 -9.21 -1.85 -15.67
CA ALA A 43 -10.46 -1.41 -15.06
C ALA A 43 -11.69 -1.95 -15.81
N THR A 44 -11.64 -1.95 -17.15
CA THR A 44 -12.71 -2.51 -17.99
C THR A 44 -12.85 -4.02 -17.78
N TYR A 45 -11.74 -4.75 -17.74
CA TYR A 45 -11.75 -6.19 -17.44
C TYR A 45 -12.41 -6.48 -16.08
N LEU A 46 -12.01 -5.76 -15.02
CA LEU A 46 -12.60 -5.90 -13.69
C LEU A 46 -14.06 -5.43 -13.65
N GLY A 47 -14.45 -4.49 -14.50
CA GLY A 47 -15.84 -4.04 -14.63
C GLY A 47 -16.76 -5.09 -15.30
N ILE A 48 -16.21 -5.88 -16.21
CA ILE A 48 -16.93 -6.99 -16.88
C ILE A 48 -16.96 -8.23 -15.97
N ASN A 49 -15.89 -8.48 -15.22
CA ASN A 49 -15.73 -9.62 -14.30
C ASN A 49 -15.52 -9.13 -12.86
N PRO A 50 -16.53 -8.52 -12.23
CA PRO A 50 -16.34 -7.95 -10.91
C PRO A 50 -16.15 -9.06 -9.86
N PRO A 51 -15.18 -8.92 -8.93
CA PRO A 51 -14.96 -9.87 -7.83
C PRO A 51 -16.08 -9.89 -6.79
N GLY A 52 -17.10 -9.10 -6.98
CA GLY A 52 -18.27 -8.94 -6.15
C GLY A 52 -19.07 -7.70 -6.54
N PHE A 53 -20.10 -7.36 -5.77
CA PHE A 53 -20.83 -6.10 -6.01
C PHE A 53 -19.96 -4.86 -5.61
N ALA A 54 -20.31 -3.68 -6.10
CA ALA A 54 -19.48 -2.48 -6.03
C ALA A 54 -18.91 -2.17 -4.62
N ALA A 55 -19.71 -2.32 -3.56
CA ALA A 55 -19.24 -2.07 -2.20
C ALA A 55 -18.17 -3.09 -1.74
N GLN A 56 -18.22 -4.35 -2.21
CA GLN A 56 -17.18 -5.35 -1.94
C GLN A 56 -15.86 -4.99 -2.63
N VAL A 57 -15.91 -4.55 -3.89
CA VAL A 57 -14.73 -4.11 -4.63
C VAL A 57 -14.05 -2.94 -3.93
N VAL A 58 -14.84 -1.98 -3.45
CA VAL A 58 -14.34 -0.84 -2.67
C VAL A 58 -13.73 -1.31 -1.35
N ALA A 59 -14.36 -2.23 -0.62
CA ALA A 59 -13.83 -2.79 0.62
C ALA A 59 -12.50 -3.52 0.40
N LEU A 60 -12.36 -4.30 -0.68
CA LEU A 60 -11.09 -4.93 -1.05
C LEU A 60 -9.99 -3.90 -1.33
N ALA A 61 -10.31 -2.83 -2.08
CA ALA A 61 -9.36 -1.76 -2.39
C ALA A 61 -8.88 -1.04 -1.12
N PHE A 62 -9.79 -0.68 -0.21
CA PHE A 62 -9.42 -0.09 1.08
C PHE A 62 -8.66 -1.08 1.98
N GLY A 63 -9.01 -2.36 1.96
CA GLY A 63 -8.29 -3.40 2.66
C GLY A 63 -6.82 -3.50 2.20
N ILE A 64 -6.59 -3.50 0.88
CA ILE A 64 -5.25 -3.52 0.29
C ILE A 64 -4.45 -2.26 0.67
N ALA A 65 -5.06 -1.08 0.54
CA ALA A 65 -4.43 0.17 0.94
C ALA A 65 -4.14 0.22 2.45
N GLY A 66 -5.10 -0.21 3.27
CA GLY A 66 -4.95 -0.29 4.73
C GLY A 66 -3.86 -1.25 5.16
N ALA A 67 -3.75 -2.42 4.52
CA ALA A 67 -2.71 -3.40 4.85
C ALA A 67 -1.30 -2.91 4.49
N SER A 68 -1.15 -2.15 3.41
CA SER A 68 0.17 -1.72 2.93
C SER A 68 0.56 -0.32 3.38
N LEU A 69 -0.26 0.70 3.14
CA LEU A 69 0.12 2.11 3.31
C LEU A 69 -0.13 2.64 4.72
N PHE A 70 -1.23 2.26 5.37
CA PHE A 70 -1.62 2.82 6.66
C PHE A 70 -0.57 2.62 7.75
N PRO A 71 -0.01 1.40 7.98
CA PRO A 71 1.03 1.20 8.98
C PRO A 71 2.29 2.03 8.70
N ALA A 72 2.72 2.11 7.45
CA ALA A 72 3.91 2.87 7.06
C ALA A 72 3.73 4.37 7.33
N LEU A 73 2.56 4.93 7.03
CA LEU A 73 2.23 6.33 7.34
C LEU A 73 2.19 6.59 8.84
N MET A 74 1.50 5.73 9.59
CA MET A 74 1.43 5.85 11.05
C MET A 74 2.82 5.78 11.69
N MET A 75 3.62 4.79 11.33
CA MET A 75 4.96 4.64 11.86
C MET A 75 5.89 5.78 11.43
N GLY A 76 5.76 6.27 10.20
CA GLY A 76 6.54 7.39 9.68
C GLY A 76 6.28 8.71 10.43
N ILE A 77 5.05 8.91 10.93
CA ILE A 77 4.69 10.10 11.70
C ILE A 77 5.05 9.96 13.19
N PHE A 78 4.88 8.78 13.77
CA PHE A 78 4.96 8.59 15.22
C PHE A 78 6.22 7.89 15.72
N SER A 79 7.01 7.26 14.85
CA SER A 79 8.19 6.49 15.27
C SER A 79 9.48 7.04 14.69
N LYS A 80 10.44 7.40 15.57
CA LYS A 80 11.80 7.77 15.19
C LYS A 80 12.69 6.56 14.85
N ARG A 81 12.22 5.34 15.12
CA ARG A 81 13.02 4.12 14.99
C ARG A 81 12.81 3.41 13.67
N ILE A 82 11.65 3.57 13.06
CA ILE A 82 11.35 2.93 11.77
C ILE A 82 12.22 3.54 10.68
N ASN A 83 12.93 2.66 9.97
CA ASN A 83 13.78 3.03 8.85
C ASN A 83 13.17 2.61 7.51
N ASN A 84 13.83 3.00 6.42
CA ASN A 84 13.36 2.72 5.07
C ASN A 84 13.20 1.21 4.78
N LEU A 85 14.18 0.39 5.21
CA LEU A 85 14.12 -1.07 4.99
C LEU A 85 12.95 -1.70 5.73
N GLY A 86 12.72 -1.31 6.99
CA GLY A 86 11.59 -1.80 7.78
C GLY A 86 10.25 -1.39 7.18
N ALA A 87 10.12 -0.13 6.76
CA ALA A 87 8.90 0.37 6.12
C ALA A 87 8.59 -0.41 4.83
N ILE A 88 9.58 -0.59 3.95
CA ILE A 88 9.41 -1.34 2.69
C ILE A 88 9.05 -2.80 2.98
N ALA A 89 9.76 -3.48 3.87
CA ALA A 89 9.50 -4.87 4.22
C ALA A 89 8.09 -5.05 4.80
N GLY A 90 7.66 -4.15 5.69
CA GLY A 90 6.32 -4.16 6.25
C GLY A 90 5.25 -3.95 5.20
N MET A 91 5.39 -2.92 4.35
CA MET A 91 4.45 -2.62 3.26
C MET A 91 4.30 -3.80 2.30
N LEU A 92 5.40 -4.42 1.89
CA LEU A 92 5.38 -5.59 1.00
C LEU A 92 4.72 -6.78 1.68
N THR A 93 5.01 -7.03 2.95
CA THR A 93 4.38 -8.13 3.71
C THR A 93 2.87 -7.92 3.82
N GLY A 94 2.41 -6.73 4.20
CA GLY A 94 0.99 -6.40 4.27
C GLY A 94 0.30 -6.55 2.92
N LEU A 95 0.89 -6.01 1.85
CA LEU A 95 0.36 -6.11 0.50
C LEU A 95 0.28 -7.56 -0.01
N ILE A 96 1.36 -8.31 0.11
CA ILE A 96 1.43 -9.69 -0.38
C ILE A 96 0.46 -10.58 0.40
N SER A 97 0.41 -10.46 1.73
CA SER A 97 -0.46 -11.29 2.55
C SER A 97 -1.94 -11.10 2.20
N ILE A 98 -2.39 -9.87 2.05
CA ILE A 98 -3.79 -9.59 1.68
C ILE A 98 -4.09 -10.02 0.23
N LEU A 99 -3.21 -9.77 -0.73
CA LEU A 99 -3.43 -10.20 -2.12
C LEU A 99 -3.51 -11.72 -2.24
N VAL A 100 -2.59 -12.43 -1.60
CA VAL A 100 -2.60 -13.90 -1.58
C VAL A 100 -3.91 -14.41 -0.95
N TYR A 101 -4.33 -13.82 0.17
CA TYR A 101 -5.58 -14.21 0.83
C TYR A 101 -6.81 -13.96 -0.07
N ILE A 102 -6.90 -12.80 -0.70
CA ILE A 102 -7.97 -12.48 -1.64
C ILE A 102 -7.98 -13.49 -2.80
N PHE A 103 -6.84 -13.76 -3.42
CA PHE A 103 -6.78 -14.65 -4.58
C PHE A 103 -7.10 -16.11 -4.25
N ILE A 104 -6.78 -16.56 -3.05
CA ILE A 104 -7.13 -17.92 -2.59
C ILE A 104 -8.64 -18.13 -2.61
N PHE A 105 -9.44 -17.13 -2.22
CA PHE A 105 -10.90 -17.25 -2.09
C PHE A 105 -11.67 -16.66 -3.27
N LYS A 106 -11.20 -15.57 -3.87
CA LYS A 106 -11.87 -14.88 -4.98
C LYS A 106 -11.39 -15.32 -6.36
N GLY A 107 -10.37 -16.19 -6.41
CA GLY A 107 -9.74 -16.62 -7.65
C GLY A 107 -8.55 -15.75 -8.06
N TRP A 108 -7.57 -16.38 -8.68
CA TRP A 108 -6.37 -15.72 -9.18
C TRP A 108 -6.75 -14.70 -10.24
N PHE A 109 -6.37 -13.44 -10.01
CA PHE A 109 -6.76 -12.29 -10.85
C PHE A 109 -8.27 -12.18 -11.09
N PHE A 110 -9.09 -12.68 -10.15
CA PHE A 110 -10.55 -12.71 -10.23
C PHE A 110 -11.13 -13.53 -11.41
N ILE A 111 -10.34 -14.47 -11.93
CA ILE A 111 -10.79 -15.40 -12.97
C ILE A 111 -11.66 -16.48 -12.30
N SER A 112 -12.90 -16.64 -12.79
CA SER A 112 -13.83 -17.64 -12.27
C SER A 112 -13.25 -19.06 -12.36
N GLY A 113 -13.41 -19.85 -11.29
CA GLY A 113 -12.93 -21.22 -11.24
C GLY A 113 -11.45 -21.39 -10.85
N THR A 114 -10.71 -20.32 -10.58
CA THR A 114 -9.31 -20.39 -10.13
C THR A 114 -9.13 -20.22 -8.62
N ALA A 115 -10.21 -20.04 -7.86
CA ALA A 115 -10.18 -20.00 -6.40
C ALA A 115 -9.71 -21.34 -5.84
N SER A 116 -8.80 -21.31 -4.87
CA SER A 116 -8.28 -22.52 -4.23
C SER A 116 -9.26 -23.11 -3.21
N PHE A 117 -10.06 -22.26 -2.57
CA PHE A 117 -11.08 -22.64 -1.60
C PHE A 117 -12.39 -21.89 -1.86
N PRO A 118 -13.54 -22.45 -1.44
CA PRO A 118 -14.81 -21.73 -1.44
C PRO A 118 -14.76 -20.48 -0.56
N ASP A 119 -15.37 -19.40 -1.02
CA ASP A 119 -15.46 -18.13 -0.27
C ASP A 119 -16.60 -18.19 0.75
N THR A 120 -16.46 -19.05 1.74
CA THR A 120 -17.43 -19.29 2.82
C THR A 120 -16.73 -19.29 4.18
N GLU A 121 -17.46 -18.94 5.23
CA GLU A 121 -16.94 -18.79 6.60
C GLU A 121 -16.22 -20.04 7.11
N GLU A 122 -16.65 -21.23 6.68
CA GLU A 122 -16.05 -22.51 7.06
C GLU A 122 -14.59 -22.67 6.63
N TYR A 123 -14.21 -22.04 5.49
CA TYR A 123 -12.85 -22.12 4.94
C TYR A 123 -12.01 -20.92 5.29
N TRP A 124 -12.60 -19.85 5.84
CA TRP A 124 -11.84 -18.64 6.18
C TRP A 124 -10.94 -18.87 7.40
N LEU A 125 -9.72 -18.37 7.33
CA LEU A 125 -8.78 -18.43 8.44
C LEU A 125 -9.34 -17.69 9.65
N PHE A 126 -9.62 -18.39 10.73
CA PHE A 126 -10.28 -17.85 11.93
C PHE A 126 -11.63 -17.15 11.67
N GLY A 127 -12.36 -17.54 10.64
CA GLY A 127 -13.61 -16.89 10.25
C GLY A 127 -13.46 -15.48 9.68
N ILE A 128 -12.24 -15.06 9.31
CA ILE A 128 -11.98 -13.72 8.77
C ILE A 128 -12.18 -13.73 7.26
N SER A 129 -13.18 -12.99 6.78
CA SER A 129 -13.47 -12.89 5.35
C SER A 129 -12.34 -12.19 4.58
N PRO A 130 -12.17 -12.45 3.27
CA PRO A 130 -11.23 -11.71 2.42
C PRO A 130 -11.43 -10.19 2.44
N LEU A 131 -12.66 -9.73 2.66
CA LEU A 131 -13.00 -8.31 2.79
C LEU A 131 -12.43 -7.66 4.06
N SER A 132 -12.29 -8.44 5.13
CA SER A 132 -11.83 -7.97 6.44
C SER A 132 -10.36 -8.25 6.69
N PHE A 133 -9.70 -9.04 5.85
CA PHE A 133 -8.31 -9.46 6.03
C PHE A 133 -7.30 -8.29 5.97
N GLY A 134 -7.71 -7.13 5.49
CA GLY A 134 -6.89 -5.92 5.51
C GLY A 134 -6.36 -5.55 6.90
N ALA A 135 -7.13 -5.78 7.95
CA ALA A 135 -6.70 -5.55 9.33
C ALA A 135 -5.55 -6.50 9.76
N VAL A 136 -5.63 -7.77 9.35
CA VAL A 136 -4.55 -8.75 9.59
C VAL A 136 -3.31 -8.37 8.80
N GLY A 137 -3.46 -7.98 7.53
CA GLY A 137 -2.36 -7.49 6.70
C GLY A 137 -1.68 -6.26 7.31
N ALA A 138 -2.45 -5.31 7.87
CA ALA A 138 -1.91 -4.16 8.56
C ALA A 138 -1.13 -4.55 9.82
N LEU A 139 -1.64 -5.48 10.62
CA LEU A 139 -0.94 -6.00 11.79
C LEU A 139 0.39 -6.67 11.42
N LEU A 140 0.39 -7.51 10.38
CA LEU A 140 1.61 -8.14 9.87
C LEU A 140 2.63 -7.11 9.39
N ASN A 141 2.16 -6.06 8.70
CA ASN A 141 3.00 -4.94 8.28
C ASN A 141 3.67 -4.26 9.48
N PHE A 142 2.90 -3.89 10.53
CA PHE A 142 3.47 -3.33 11.76
C PHE A 142 4.54 -4.23 12.36
N ILE A 143 4.25 -5.51 12.55
CA ILE A 143 5.15 -6.47 13.15
C ILE A 143 6.46 -6.57 12.35
N VAL A 144 6.37 -6.77 11.03
CA VAL A 144 7.56 -6.93 10.18
C VAL A 144 8.35 -5.63 10.09
N ALA A 145 7.68 -4.48 9.96
CA ALA A 145 8.35 -3.19 9.93
C ALA A 145 9.14 -2.92 11.23
N PHE A 146 8.57 -3.23 12.39
CA PHE A 146 9.29 -3.12 13.66
C PHE A 146 10.47 -4.09 13.73
N ILE A 147 10.25 -5.39 13.46
CA ILE A 147 11.32 -6.39 13.52
C ILE A 147 12.49 -6.00 12.63
N VAL A 148 12.24 -5.69 11.36
CA VAL A 148 13.29 -5.33 10.40
C VAL A 148 13.96 -4.02 10.79
N SER A 149 13.22 -3.01 11.25
CA SER A 149 13.82 -1.75 11.67
C SER A 149 14.70 -1.90 12.91
N TYR A 150 14.30 -2.74 13.87
CA TYR A 150 15.13 -3.00 15.05
C TYR A 150 16.36 -3.87 14.74
N ALA A 151 16.27 -4.74 13.73
CA ALA A 151 17.38 -5.56 13.27
C ALA A 151 18.38 -4.79 12.37
N THR A 152 18.04 -3.57 11.93
CA THR A 152 18.83 -2.76 11.01
C THR A 152 19.20 -1.41 11.63
N MET A 153 20.09 -0.64 10.97
CA MET A 153 20.56 0.65 11.48
C MET A 153 19.40 1.65 11.63
N PRO A 154 19.41 2.47 12.71
CA PRO A 154 18.39 3.51 12.89
C PRO A 154 18.42 4.55 11.76
N PRO A 155 17.32 5.27 11.53
CA PRO A 155 17.30 6.38 10.60
C PRO A 155 18.32 7.46 10.97
N PRO A 156 18.88 8.20 9.99
CA PRO A 156 19.75 9.34 10.26
C PRO A 156 19.11 10.39 11.18
N ALA A 157 19.94 11.13 11.94
CA ALA A 157 19.46 12.10 12.92
C ALA A 157 18.50 13.14 12.32
N HIS A 158 18.79 13.67 11.12
CA HIS A 158 17.93 14.65 10.46
C HIS A 158 16.54 14.13 10.15
N ILE A 159 16.37 12.82 9.92
CA ILE A 159 15.04 12.19 9.72
C ILE A 159 14.30 12.08 11.05
N GLN A 160 15.02 11.76 12.13
CA GLN A 160 14.42 11.69 13.47
C GLN A 160 13.94 13.08 13.93
N GLU A 161 14.71 14.14 13.66
CA GLU A 161 14.32 15.53 13.90
C GLU A 161 13.11 15.94 13.05
N LEU A 162 13.06 15.50 11.77
CA LEU A 162 11.91 15.75 10.91
C LEU A 162 10.64 15.15 11.50
N VAL A 163 10.68 13.91 12.00
CA VAL A 163 9.55 13.23 12.65
C VAL A 163 9.06 14.01 13.88
N GLU A 164 9.97 14.63 14.64
CA GLU A 164 9.59 15.53 15.74
C GLU A 164 8.94 16.82 15.24
N SER A 165 9.56 17.47 14.28
CA SER A 165 9.10 18.77 13.76
C SER A 165 7.70 18.70 13.14
N VAL A 166 7.35 17.57 12.50
CA VAL A 166 6.01 17.36 11.91
C VAL A 166 4.91 17.35 12.99
N ARG A 167 5.23 16.94 14.21
CA ARG A 167 4.29 16.87 15.33
C ARG A 167 4.26 18.12 16.21
N SER A 168 5.24 18.99 16.05
CA SER A 168 5.32 20.23 16.83
C SER A 168 4.67 21.37 16.05
N PRO A 169 3.69 22.11 16.62
CA PRO A 169 3.14 23.28 15.97
C PRO A 169 4.20 24.34 15.72
N ARG A 170 4.16 25.01 14.57
CA ARG A 170 5.07 26.14 14.32
C ARG A 170 4.85 27.22 15.38
N GLY A 171 5.90 27.59 16.11
CA GLY A 171 5.84 28.59 17.20
C GLY A 171 5.50 28.01 18.58
N ALA A 172 5.34 26.72 18.74
CA ALA A 172 5.38 26.10 20.05
C ALA A 172 6.81 26.26 20.62
N GLY A 173 6.98 27.02 21.71
CA GLY A 173 8.21 27.03 22.48
C GLY A 173 8.58 25.62 22.90
N GLY A 174 9.87 25.39 23.24
CA GLY A 174 10.32 24.07 23.70
C GLY A 174 9.40 23.52 24.78
N ALA A 175 9.18 22.19 24.78
CA ALA A 175 8.37 21.52 25.79
C ALA A 175 8.85 21.96 27.19
N ILE A 176 7.96 22.56 27.97
CA ILE A 176 8.23 22.81 29.37
C ILE A 176 7.99 21.48 30.07
N ASP A 177 9.08 20.84 30.53
CA ASP A 177 9.00 19.66 31.38
C ASP A 177 8.28 20.07 32.70
N HIS A 178 7.14 19.49 32.94
CA HIS A 178 6.39 19.61 34.21
C HIS A 178 6.66 18.40 35.08
#